data_4672ff052852c44f05f412132950b6e6
#
_entry.id   4672ff052852c44f05f412132950b6e6
#
_cell.length_a   1.000
_cell.length_b   1.000
_cell.length_c   1.000
_cell.angle_alpha   90.00
_cell.angle_beta   90.00
_cell.angle_gamma   90.00
#
_symmetry.space_group_name_H-M   'P 1'
#
loop_
_entity.id
_entity.type
_entity.pdbx_description
1 polymer ?
#
loop_
_entity_poly.entity_id
_entity_poly.type
_entity_poly.pdbx_seq_one_letter_code
_entity_poly.pdbx_strand_id
1 'polypeptide(L)'
;KQRMDIKQVLLPEAIDTDELLYYRKDEELVETGKDGSLVFHKGGAADFNTFFNSFSIGKWRKYTVLETVSLSLKLQGSFTVSLKHHVLSKGQVKTKILEEQTILSAEPKVFTFDFGEGQDNGIYSFSVKSNAHGSILWEGKYFEEVRMPVNMNVNIAVDICTFKREEYVE
;
A
#
# COMPACT_ATOMS: atom_id res chain seq x y z
N LYS A 1 6.46 -20.06 -4.92
CA LYS A 1 6.21 -18.88 -4.06
C LYS A 1 4.73 -18.76 -3.74
N GLN A 2 4.42 -18.53 -2.48
CA GLN A 2 3.07 -18.27 -2.04
C GLN A 2 2.94 -16.80 -1.64
N ARG A 3 1.87 -16.16 -2.12
CA ARG A 3 1.55 -14.79 -1.73
C ARG A 3 0.70 -14.81 -0.48
N MET A 4 1.05 -13.97 0.50
CA MET A 4 0.27 -13.81 1.72
C MET A 4 -0.10 -12.34 1.89
N ASP A 5 -1.41 -12.08 1.89
CA ASP A 5 -1.91 -10.73 2.09
C ASP A 5 -1.68 -10.30 3.54
N ILE A 6 -1.15 -9.10 3.73
CA ILE A 6 -0.80 -8.58 5.05
C ILE A 6 -1.80 -7.52 5.49
N LYS A 7 -2.07 -6.55 4.64
CA LYS A 7 -2.91 -5.40 4.98
C LYS A 7 -3.62 -4.86 3.76
N GLN A 8 -4.94 -4.68 3.88
CA GLN A 8 -5.77 -4.07 2.85
C GLN A 8 -5.57 -2.56 2.84
N VAL A 9 -5.50 -1.96 1.66
CA VAL A 9 -5.62 -0.51 1.50
C VAL A 9 -7.11 -0.18 1.61
N LEU A 10 -7.46 0.71 2.53
CA LEU A 10 -8.85 1.03 2.80
C LEU A 10 -9.31 2.22 1.96
N LEU A 11 -10.32 1.99 1.13
CA LEU A 11 -10.99 3.00 0.31
C LEU A 11 -12.48 2.98 0.71
N PRO A 12 -12.87 3.80 1.69
CA PRO A 12 -14.24 3.74 2.22
C PRO A 12 -15.27 4.21 1.19
N GLU A 13 -16.40 3.49 1.13
CA GLU A 13 -17.51 3.82 0.23
C GLU A 13 -18.27 5.06 0.69
N ALA A 14 -18.41 5.20 1.98
CA ALA A 14 -19.05 6.36 2.59
C ALA A 14 -18.13 6.91 3.66
N ILE A 15 -17.77 8.18 3.55
CA ILE A 15 -16.87 8.81 4.51
C ILE A 15 -17.70 9.57 5.53
N ASP A 16 -18.05 8.87 6.61
CA ASP A 16 -18.67 9.47 7.79
C ASP A 16 -17.61 9.98 8.77
N THR A 17 -16.35 9.66 8.51
CA THR A 17 -15.21 10.04 9.33
C THR A 17 -14.26 10.90 8.51
N ASP A 18 -13.19 11.37 9.14
CA ASP A 18 -12.19 12.19 8.47
C ASP A 18 -11.51 11.44 7.32
N GLU A 19 -11.73 11.90 6.09
CA GLU A 19 -11.10 11.37 4.88
C GLU A 19 -9.58 11.30 4.99
N LEU A 20 -8.96 12.24 5.70
CA LEU A 20 -7.52 12.32 5.87
C LEU A 20 -6.92 11.15 6.64
N LEU A 21 -7.74 10.35 7.32
CA LEU A 21 -7.30 9.10 7.93
C LEU A 21 -7.03 8.00 6.90
N TYR A 22 -7.58 8.12 5.69
CA TYR A 22 -7.48 7.12 4.63
C TYR A 22 -6.54 7.56 3.51
N TYR A 23 -6.69 8.79 3.04
CA TYR A 23 -5.84 9.35 1.98
C TYR A 23 -5.95 10.87 1.95
N ARG A 24 -4.97 11.49 1.32
CA ARG A 24 -4.97 12.92 0.98
C ARG A 24 -5.03 13.04 -0.52
N LYS A 25 -6.18 13.35 -1.04
CA LYS A 25 -6.39 13.50 -2.48
C LYS A 25 -6.49 14.97 -2.88
N ASP A 26 -6.13 15.23 -4.12
CA ASP A 26 -6.36 16.52 -4.76
C ASP A 26 -7.88 16.69 -4.94
N GLU A 27 -8.46 17.63 -4.20
CA GLU A 27 -9.93 17.81 -4.14
C GLU A 27 -10.57 18.12 -5.48
N GLU A 28 -9.86 18.84 -6.35
CA GLU A 28 -10.41 19.25 -7.64
C GLU A 28 -10.20 18.19 -8.73
N LEU A 29 -9.16 17.40 -8.61
CA LEU A 29 -8.74 16.48 -9.67
C LEU A 29 -8.99 15.01 -9.35
N VAL A 30 -9.44 14.69 -8.15
CA VAL A 30 -9.72 13.30 -7.74
C VAL A 30 -11.10 13.23 -7.09
N GLU A 31 -11.94 12.35 -7.62
CA GLU A 31 -13.30 12.14 -7.14
C GLU A 31 -13.45 10.74 -6.55
N THR A 32 -14.28 10.62 -5.50
CA THR A 32 -14.59 9.33 -4.90
C THR A 32 -15.84 8.76 -5.57
N GLY A 33 -15.72 7.54 -6.12
CA GLY A 33 -16.84 6.80 -6.66
C GLY A 33 -17.73 6.21 -5.57
N LYS A 34 -18.92 5.74 -5.96
CA LYS A 34 -19.89 5.15 -5.02
C LYS A 34 -19.38 3.86 -4.38
N ASP A 35 -18.50 3.16 -5.06
CA ASP A 35 -17.91 1.90 -4.59
C ASP A 35 -16.61 2.10 -3.80
N GLY A 36 -16.25 3.36 -3.52
CA GLY A 36 -15.01 3.70 -2.85
C GLY A 36 -13.82 3.89 -3.79
N SER A 37 -13.95 3.55 -5.07
CA SER A 37 -12.88 3.77 -6.03
C SER A 37 -12.56 5.25 -6.19
N LEU A 38 -11.31 5.57 -6.56
CA LEU A 38 -10.90 6.94 -6.84
C LEU A 38 -10.77 7.15 -8.33
N VAL A 39 -11.43 8.18 -8.83
CA VAL A 39 -11.42 8.55 -10.25
C VAL A 39 -10.61 9.82 -10.41
N PHE A 40 -9.63 9.79 -11.30
CA PHE A 40 -8.63 10.85 -11.44
C PHE A 40 -8.78 11.59 -12.75
N HIS A 41 -8.74 12.91 -12.68
CA HIS A 41 -8.45 13.75 -13.84
C HIS A 41 -6.93 13.78 -14.03
N LYS A 42 -6.49 14.16 -15.23
CA LYS A 42 -5.06 14.25 -15.51
C LYS A 42 -4.35 15.19 -14.54
N GLY A 43 -3.29 14.72 -13.95
CA GLY A 43 -2.51 15.47 -12.96
C GLY A 43 -2.98 15.32 -11.52
N GLY A 44 -4.13 14.68 -11.31
CA GLY A 44 -4.64 14.45 -9.97
C GLY A 44 -3.77 13.46 -9.20
N ALA A 45 -3.58 13.71 -7.91
CA ALA A 45 -2.74 12.89 -7.06
C ALA A 45 -3.46 12.50 -5.78
N ALA A 46 -3.07 11.37 -5.21
CA ALA A 46 -3.51 10.92 -3.91
C ALA A 46 -2.35 10.30 -3.15
N ASP A 47 -2.21 10.68 -1.88
CA ASP A 47 -1.15 10.22 -0.99
C ASP A 47 -1.74 9.30 0.07
N PHE A 48 -1.17 8.13 0.22
CA PHE A 48 -1.65 7.10 1.15
C PHE A 48 -0.73 6.94 2.37
N ASN A 49 0.09 7.94 2.67
CA ASN A 49 0.81 8.00 3.94
C ASN A 49 -0.13 8.54 5.02
N THR A 50 -1.03 7.68 5.50
CA THR A 50 -2.10 8.04 6.43
C THR A 50 -2.22 6.98 7.52
N PHE A 51 -3.06 7.27 8.52
CA PHE A 51 -3.24 6.38 9.66
C PHE A 51 -3.64 4.96 9.24
N PHE A 52 -4.61 4.83 8.33
CA PHE A 52 -5.11 3.53 7.93
C PHE A 52 -4.33 2.87 6.78
N ASN A 53 -3.66 3.65 5.94
CA ASN A 53 -3.09 3.10 4.69
C ASN A 53 -1.56 3.11 4.62
N SER A 54 -0.88 3.61 5.63
CA SER A 54 0.56 3.41 5.75
C SER A 54 0.86 2.02 6.35
N PHE A 55 2.06 1.53 6.11
CA PHE A 55 2.48 0.21 6.60
C PHE A 55 3.70 0.35 7.50
N SER A 56 3.56 -0.04 8.78
CA SER A 56 4.64 0.06 9.74
C SER A 56 5.60 -1.12 9.63
N ILE A 57 6.59 -1.01 8.73
CA ILE A 57 7.58 -2.07 8.54
C ILE A 57 8.39 -2.33 9.82
N GLY A 58 8.66 -1.30 10.59
CA GLY A 58 9.40 -1.45 11.85
C GLY A 58 8.69 -2.34 12.84
N LYS A 59 7.38 -2.17 13.00
CA LYS A 59 6.58 -3.02 13.89
C LYS A 59 6.49 -4.45 13.37
N TRP A 60 6.24 -4.64 12.08
CA TRP A 60 6.14 -5.96 11.49
C TRP A 60 7.45 -6.73 11.59
N ARG A 61 8.59 -6.09 11.30
CA ARG A 61 9.91 -6.70 11.43
C ARG A 61 10.23 -7.12 12.85
N LYS A 62 9.79 -6.35 13.83
CA LYS A 62 10.05 -6.63 15.24
C LYS A 62 9.32 -7.88 15.74
N TYR A 63 8.14 -8.17 15.25
CA TYR A 63 7.27 -9.22 15.75
C TYR A 63 7.02 -10.38 14.78
N THR A 64 7.51 -10.29 13.56
CA THR A 64 7.33 -11.33 12.55
C THR A 64 8.60 -11.56 11.76
N VAL A 65 8.64 -12.66 11.00
CA VAL A 65 9.76 -12.98 10.10
C VAL A 65 9.53 -12.45 8.69
N LEU A 66 8.91 -11.29 8.58
CA LEU A 66 8.61 -10.65 7.30
C LEU A 66 9.92 -10.23 6.60
N GLU A 67 10.20 -10.79 5.44
CA GLU A 67 11.42 -10.49 4.68
C GLU A 67 11.23 -9.31 3.73
N THR A 68 10.22 -9.41 2.88
CA THR A 68 9.95 -8.40 1.86
C THR A 68 8.47 -8.03 1.88
N VAL A 69 8.19 -6.78 1.54
CA VAL A 69 6.83 -6.27 1.43
C VAL A 69 6.63 -5.74 0.04
N SER A 70 5.50 -6.07 -0.55
CA SER A 70 5.09 -5.57 -1.84
C SER A 70 3.71 -4.94 -1.75
N LEU A 71 3.40 -4.10 -2.73
CA LEU A 71 2.12 -3.44 -2.86
C LEU A 71 1.45 -3.92 -4.13
N SER A 72 0.17 -4.25 -4.04
CA SER A 72 -0.66 -4.60 -5.18
C SER A 72 -1.72 -3.52 -5.33
N LEU A 73 -1.84 -2.94 -6.52
CA LEU A 73 -2.87 -1.96 -6.84
C LEU A 73 -3.64 -2.38 -8.08
N LYS A 74 -4.96 -2.31 -8.02
CA LYS A 74 -5.79 -2.52 -9.19
C LYS A 74 -6.09 -1.16 -9.82
N LEU A 75 -5.52 -0.93 -10.98
CA LEU A 75 -5.51 0.36 -11.66
C LEU A 75 -6.03 0.23 -13.09
N GLN A 76 -6.63 1.31 -13.57
CA GLN A 76 -7.02 1.46 -14.96
C GLN A 76 -6.62 2.87 -15.40
N GLY A 77 -6.08 3.00 -16.60
CA GLY A 77 -5.59 4.28 -17.13
C GLY A 77 -4.09 4.41 -16.99
N SER A 78 -3.60 5.59 -16.73
CA SER A 78 -2.17 5.84 -16.63
C SER A 78 -1.84 6.51 -15.30
N PHE A 79 -0.91 5.91 -14.56
CA PHE A 79 -0.47 6.42 -13.27
C PHE A 79 1.04 6.37 -13.14
N THR A 80 1.57 7.32 -12.38
CA THR A 80 2.91 7.23 -11.81
C THR A 80 2.73 6.87 -10.34
N VAL A 81 3.27 5.71 -9.95
CA VAL A 81 3.18 5.19 -8.59
C VAL A 81 4.52 5.36 -7.92
N SER A 82 4.53 5.99 -6.74
CA SER A 82 5.74 6.21 -5.96
C SER A 82 5.66 5.43 -4.66
N LEU A 83 6.68 4.60 -4.39
CA LEU A 83 6.83 3.87 -3.15
C LEU A 83 7.77 4.64 -2.24
N LYS A 84 7.37 4.83 -0.99
CA LYS A 84 8.09 5.72 -0.06
C LYS A 84 8.41 5.01 1.25
N HIS A 85 9.52 5.43 1.85
CA HIS A 85 9.96 4.98 3.16
C HIS A 85 10.18 6.19 4.05
N HIS A 86 9.56 6.19 5.22
CA HIS A 86 9.61 7.28 6.18
C HIS A 86 10.27 6.81 7.46
N VAL A 87 11.27 7.54 7.92
CA VAL A 87 12.01 7.22 9.14
C VAL A 87 12.07 8.44 10.03
N LEU A 88 11.88 8.25 11.33
CA LEU A 88 12.10 9.29 12.31
C LEU A 88 13.58 9.33 12.66
N SER A 89 14.23 10.46 12.41
CA SER A 89 15.65 10.67 12.67
C SER A 89 15.85 12.03 13.32
N LYS A 90 16.42 12.07 14.52
CA LYS A 90 16.70 13.30 15.27
C LYS A 90 15.47 14.21 15.40
N GLY A 91 14.31 13.62 15.69
CA GLY A 91 13.06 14.35 15.84
C GLY A 91 12.41 14.82 14.54
N GLN A 92 12.97 14.45 13.39
CA GLN A 92 12.42 14.80 12.08
C GLN A 92 12.10 13.54 11.28
N VAL A 93 11.00 13.59 10.52
CA VAL A 93 10.65 12.53 9.58
C VAL A 93 11.42 12.74 8.29
N LYS A 94 12.22 11.74 7.90
CA LYS A 94 12.90 11.72 6.61
C LYS A 94 12.19 10.77 5.69
N THR A 95 11.84 11.25 4.50
CA THR A 95 11.14 10.47 3.48
C THR A 95 12.08 10.20 2.31
N LYS A 96 12.13 8.94 1.92
CA LYS A 96 12.88 8.51 0.74
C LYS A 96 11.93 7.86 -0.25
N ILE A 97 12.02 8.25 -1.52
CA ILE A 97 11.33 7.56 -2.60
C ILE A 97 12.18 6.35 -2.97
N LEU A 98 11.63 5.16 -2.74
CA LEU A 98 12.33 3.91 -3.03
C LEU A 98 12.24 3.54 -4.50
N GLU A 99 11.08 3.76 -5.10
CA GLU A 99 10.82 3.44 -6.49
C GLU A 99 9.70 4.33 -7.02
N GLU A 100 9.80 4.67 -8.28
CA GLU A 100 8.76 5.40 -9.00
C GLU A 100 8.56 4.73 -10.34
N GLN A 101 7.34 4.30 -10.62
CA GLN A 101 7.03 3.55 -11.83
C GLN A 101 5.79 4.09 -12.49
N THR A 102 5.84 4.27 -13.82
CA THR A 102 4.69 4.67 -14.62
C THR A 102 4.07 3.44 -15.25
N ILE A 103 2.74 3.32 -15.10
CA ILE A 103 1.98 2.21 -15.66
C ILE A 103 0.89 2.72 -16.58
N LEU A 104 0.46 1.85 -17.48
CA LEU A 104 -0.64 2.13 -18.40
C LEU A 104 -1.44 0.87 -18.64
N SER A 105 -2.75 0.95 -18.48
CA SER A 105 -3.65 -0.14 -18.84
C SER A 105 -5.00 0.41 -19.24
N ALA A 106 -5.50 -0.01 -20.41
CA ALA A 106 -6.83 0.39 -20.87
C ALA A 106 -7.94 -0.27 -20.07
N GLU A 107 -7.65 -1.39 -19.42
CA GLU A 107 -8.60 -2.16 -18.61
C GLU A 107 -8.14 -2.26 -17.17
N PRO A 108 -9.05 -2.56 -16.21
CA PRO A 108 -8.64 -2.79 -14.84
C PRO A 108 -7.60 -3.91 -14.77
N LYS A 109 -6.48 -3.62 -14.17
CA LYS A 109 -5.38 -4.58 -14.07
C LYS A 109 -4.66 -4.42 -12.74
N VAL A 110 -4.22 -5.54 -12.17
CA VAL A 110 -3.46 -5.55 -10.94
C VAL A 110 -1.98 -5.41 -11.26
N PHE A 111 -1.36 -4.38 -10.67
CA PHE A 111 0.07 -4.12 -10.76
C PHE A 111 0.71 -4.36 -9.40
N THR A 112 1.91 -4.90 -9.38
CA THR A 112 2.65 -5.16 -8.15
C THR A 112 3.93 -4.35 -8.11
N PHE A 113 4.28 -3.87 -6.91
CA PHE A 113 5.44 -3.04 -6.67
C PHE A 113 6.16 -3.56 -5.44
N ASP A 114 7.49 -3.69 -5.52
CA ASP A 114 8.30 -4.22 -4.44
C ASP A 114 8.99 -3.06 -3.71
N PHE A 115 8.84 -3.01 -2.37
CA PHE A 115 9.51 -1.99 -1.57
C PHE A 115 11.01 -2.24 -1.41
N GLY A 116 11.49 -3.41 -1.80
CA GLY A 116 12.92 -3.74 -1.72
C GLY A 116 13.32 -4.29 -0.35
N GLU A 117 14.61 -4.46 -0.19
CA GLU A 117 15.21 -5.01 1.02
C GLU A 117 15.96 -3.94 1.80
N GLY A 118 16.32 -4.25 3.03
CA GLY A 118 17.21 -3.41 3.84
C GLY A 118 16.52 -2.37 4.72
N GLN A 119 15.20 -2.24 4.66
CA GLN A 119 14.48 -1.36 5.54
C GLN A 119 13.92 -2.16 6.72
N ASP A 120 14.51 -1.97 7.89
CA ASP A 120 14.12 -2.70 9.10
C ASP A 120 13.25 -1.88 10.05
N ASN A 121 13.10 -0.60 9.78
CA ASN A 121 12.33 0.31 10.63
C ASN A 121 11.54 1.30 9.79
N GLY A 122 10.71 2.06 10.48
CA GLY A 122 9.94 3.13 9.86
C GLY A 122 8.63 2.67 9.26
N ILE A 123 8.19 3.43 8.27
CA ILE A 123 6.86 3.29 7.66
C ILE A 123 7.00 3.26 6.14
N TYR A 124 6.31 2.32 5.51
CA TYR A 124 6.10 2.32 4.06
C TYR A 124 4.80 3.01 3.73
N SER A 125 4.80 3.73 2.64
CA SER A 125 3.59 4.30 2.06
C SER A 125 3.72 4.37 0.56
N PHE A 126 2.67 4.83 -0.10
CA PHE A 126 2.70 5.05 -1.54
C PHE A 126 1.85 6.27 -1.89
N SER A 127 2.12 6.80 -3.06
CA SER A 127 1.27 7.82 -3.68
C SER A 127 1.09 7.49 -5.15
N VAL A 128 0.01 7.99 -5.72
CA VAL A 128 -0.29 7.82 -7.14
C VAL A 128 -0.61 9.17 -7.74
N LYS A 129 -0.19 9.38 -8.99
CA LYS A 129 -0.51 10.57 -9.75
C LYS A 129 -0.97 10.15 -11.14
N SER A 130 -2.12 10.64 -11.55
CA SER A 130 -2.68 10.29 -12.85
C SER A 130 -1.99 11.07 -13.97
N ASN A 131 -1.72 10.38 -15.07
CA ASN A 131 -1.19 10.97 -16.29
C ASN A 131 -2.26 11.10 -17.39
N ALA A 132 -3.48 10.62 -17.11
CA ALA A 132 -4.57 10.65 -18.07
C ALA A 132 -5.91 10.82 -17.37
N HIS A 133 -6.81 11.58 -17.99
CA HIS A 133 -8.16 11.75 -17.50
C HIS A 133 -8.92 10.42 -17.47
N GLY A 134 -9.71 10.21 -16.41
CA GLY A 134 -10.51 9.00 -16.27
C GLY A 134 -9.74 7.78 -15.75
N SER A 135 -8.53 7.99 -15.23
CA SER A 135 -7.79 6.91 -14.59
C SER A 135 -8.44 6.56 -13.24
N ILE A 136 -8.47 5.28 -12.90
CA ILE A 136 -9.20 4.78 -11.74
C ILE A 136 -8.31 3.89 -10.88
N LEU A 137 -8.35 4.12 -9.57
CA LEU A 137 -7.78 3.24 -8.55
C LEU A 137 -8.92 2.49 -7.88
N TRP A 138 -8.97 1.17 -8.04
CA TRP A 138 -10.06 0.33 -7.54
C TRP A 138 -9.80 -0.21 -6.14
N GLU A 139 -8.61 -0.78 -5.93
CA GLU A 139 -8.25 -1.40 -4.67
C GLU A 139 -6.75 -1.58 -4.55
N GLY A 140 -6.29 -1.84 -3.34
CA GLY A 140 -4.88 -2.10 -3.09
C GLY A 140 -4.67 -2.92 -1.84
N LYS A 141 -3.50 -3.53 -1.73
CA LYS A 141 -3.11 -4.28 -0.54
C LYS A 141 -1.59 -4.43 -0.47
N TYR A 142 -1.11 -4.51 0.77
CA TYR A 142 0.25 -4.92 1.05
C TYR A 142 0.28 -6.44 1.18
N PHE A 143 1.30 -7.07 0.63
CA PHE A 143 1.44 -8.52 0.71
C PHE A 143 2.92 -8.92 0.80
N GLU A 144 3.15 -10.17 1.18
CA GLU A 144 4.46 -10.78 1.20
C GLU A 144 4.47 -11.98 0.26
N GLU A 145 5.55 -12.16 -0.48
CA GLU A 145 5.80 -13.40 -1.20
C GLU A 145 6.67 -14.28 -0.33
N VAL A 146 6.10 -15.38 0.12
CA VAL A 146 6.80 -16.33 0.98
C VAL A 146 7.33 -17.48 0.13
N ARG A 147 8.63 -17.78 0.29
CA ARG A 147 9.17 -19.01 -0.27
C ARG A 147 8.71 -20.16 0.62
N MET A 148 7.98 -21.09 0.03
CA MET A 148 7.52 -22.27 0.75
C MET A 148 8.71 -23.20 0.97
N PRO A 149 9.18 -23.39 2.23
CA PRO A 149 10.13 -24.48 2.48
C PRO A 149 9.44 -25.81 2.27
N VAL A 150 10.23 -26.82 1.93
CA VAL A 150 9.70 -28.15 1.57
C VAL A 150 9.13 -28.89 2.79
N ASN A 151 9.26 -28.38 4.00
CA ASN A 151 8.84 -29.04 5.22
C ASN A 151 7.58 -28.41 5.82
N MET A 152 7.03 -29.09 6.82
CA MET A 152 5.72 -28.80 7.41
C MET A 152 5.62 -27.54 8.28
N ASN A 153 6.73 -26.87 8.51
CA ASN A 153 6.76 -25.71 9.43
C ASN A 153 6.07 -24.46 8.87
N VAL A 154 5.76 -24.46 7.59
CA VAL A 154 5.11 -23.34 6.92
C VAL A 154 3.74 -23.02 7.51
N ASN A 155 2.95 -24.03 7.82
CA ASN A 155 1.62 -23.82 8.39
C ASN A 155 1.67 -23.12 9.74
N ILE A 156 2.64 -23.48 10.57
CA ILE A 156 2.83 -22.85 11.88
C ILE A 156 3.23 -21.39 11.70
N ALA A 157 4.12 -21.08 10.78
CA ALA A 157 4.55 -19.71 10.52
C ALA A 157 3.40 -18.84 10.02
N VAL A 158 2.54 -19.36 9.15
CA VAL A 158 1.37 -18.65 8.63
C VAL A 158 0.39 -18.34 9.76
N ASP A 159 0.13 -19.31 10.65
CA ASP A 159 -0.77 -19.12 11.79
C ASP A 159 -0.24 -18.03 12.74
N ILE A 160 1.04 -18.02 13.02
CA ILE A 160 1.67 -17.01 13.88
C ILE A 160 1.52 -15.62 13.23
N CYS A 161 1.75 -15.50 11.94
CA CYS A 161 1.62 -14.23 11.24
C CYS A 161 0.17 -13.73 11.26
N THR A 162 -0.80 -14.61 11.09
CA THR A 162 -2.22 -14.27 11.13
C THR A 162 -2.62 -13.78 12.52
N PHE A 163 -2.19 -14.47 13.56
CA PHE A 163 -2.46 -14.09 14.93
C PHE A 163 -1.90 -12.70 15.25
N LYS A 164 -0.68 -12.42 14.85
CA LYS A 164 -0.06 -11.13 15.09
C LYS A 164 -0.73 -9.99 14.32
N ARG A 165 -1.29 -10.27 13.15
CA ARG A 165 -2.07 -9.29 12.41
C ARG A 165 -3.33 -8.89 13.15
N GLU A 166 -4.00 -9.84 13.78
CA GLU A 166 -5.19 -9.57 14.58
C GLU A 166 -4.85 -8.64 15.75
N GLU A 167 -3.73 -8.86 16.42
CA GLU A 167 -3.28 -7.97 17.47
C GLU A 167 -3.03 -6.54 17.00
N TYR A 168 -2.56 -6.36 15.78
CA TYR A 168 -2.26 -5.03 15.23
C TYR A 168 -3.48 -4.30 14.72
N VAL A 169 -4.52 -5.01 14.35
CA VAL A 169 -5.77 -4.41 13.87
C VAL A 169 -6.60 -3.85 15.03
N GLU A 170 -6.50 -4.45 16.19
CA GLU A 170 -7.16 -3.97 17.40
C GLU A 170 -6.47 -2.73 17.97
#